data_20e57b8430851a6111364ef3c791835d
#
_entry.id   20e57b8430851a6111364ef3c791835d
#
_cell.length_a   1.000
_cell.length_b   1.000
_cell.length_c   1.000
_cell.angle_alpha   90.00
_cell.angle_beta   90.00
_cell.angle_gamma   90.00
#
_symmetry.space_group_name_H-M   'P 1'
#
loop_
_entity.id
_entity.type
_entity.pdbx_description
1 polymer ?
#
loop_
_entity_poly.entity_id
_entity_poly.type
_entity_poly.pdbx_seq_one_letter_code
_entity_poly.pdbx_strand_id
1 'polypeptide(L)'
;MKNSIVTLWFFAVMTCVSCAQKDQNEVESPQESEFSAELVVEDLQIPWGMVFLPDESLLISEKSGDVILLKDGNKTEIQGVPEVYVRGQGGLLDLELHPNFAENKWVYMSYASEEGPEKGGHT
;
A
#
# COMPACT_ATOMS: atom_id res chain seq x y z
N MET A 1 -56.58 -57.13 56.68
CA MET A 1 -57.24 -55.92 57.23
C MET A 1 -56.18 -54.85 57.42
N LYS A 2 -56.50 -53.66 57.01
CA LYS A 2 -55.80 -52.39 57.04
C LYS A 2 -55.01 -52.05 55.79
N ASN A 3 -55.71 -51.34 54.90
CA ASN A 3 -55.24 -50.59 53.77
C ASN A 3 -54.46 -49.35 54.28
N SER A 4 -53.33 -49.09 53.75
CA SER A 4 -52.74 -47.77 53.89
C SER A 4 -52.34 -47.27 52.50
N ILE A 5 -53.14 -46.33 52.10
CA ILE A 5 -52.98 -45.57 50.80
C ILE A 5 -51.84 -44.57 51.02
N VAL A 6 -50.73 -44.76 50.39
CA VAL A 6 -49.68 -43.78 50.32
C VAL A 6 -49.85 -43.00 49.00
N THR A 7 -50.40 -41.81 49.17
CA THR A 7 -50.55 -40.86 48.04
C THR A 7 -49.15 -40.28 47.73
N LEU A 8 -48.62 -40.70 46.59
CA LEU A 8 -47.36 -40.20 46.09
C LEU A 8 -47.63 -38.91 45.31
N TRP A 9 -47.27 -37.79 45.89
CA TRP A 9 -47.26 -36.51 45.19
C TRP A 9 -46.04 -36.46 44.25
N PHE A 10 -46.33 -36.54 42.95
CA PHE A 10 -45.30 -36.29 41.93
C PHE A 10 -45.22 -34.77 41.68
N PHE A 11 -44.17 -34.19 42.24
CA PHE A 11 -43.77 -32.83 41.92
C PHE A 11 -43.03 -32.85 40.57
N ALA A 12 -43.75 -32.47 39.48
CA ALA A 12 -43.12 -32.29 38.19
C ALA A 12 -42.32 -30.99 38.21
N VAL A 13 -41.00 -31.10 38.41
CA VAL A 13 -40.09 -29.98 38.22
C VAL A 13 -39.84 -29.86 36.73
N MET A 14 -40.50 -28.88 36.14
CA MET A 14 -40.33 -28.49 34.75
C MET A 14 -39.06 -27.62 34.66
N THR A 15 -37.90 -28.25 34.40
CA THR A 15 -36.65 -27.54 34.12
C THR A 15 -36.72 -26.98 32.71
N CYS A 16 -36.93 -25.68 32.59
CA CYS A 16 -36.75 -24.93 31.36
C CYS A 16 -35.24 -24.93 31.01
N VAL A 17 -34.86 -25.85 30.14
CA VAL A 17 -33.54 -25.76 29.49
C VAL A 17 -33.63 -24.65 28.46
N SER A 18 -33.20 -23.45 28.87
CA SER A 18 -32.94 -22.35 27.96
C SER A 18 -31.73 -22.71 27.13
N CYS A 19 -31.93 -23.16 25.89
CA CYS A 19 -30.88 -23.23 24.89
C CYS A 19 -30.46 -21.81 24.58
N ALA A 20 -29.43 -21.31 25.25
CA ALA A 20 -28.65 -20.17 24.75
C ALA A 20 -27.89 -20.66 23.52
N GLN A 21 -28.48 -20.46 22.33
CA GLN A 21 -27.74 -20.51 21.08
C GLN A 21 -26.74 -19.36 21.15
N LYS A 22 -25.53 -19.70 21.49
CA LYS A 22 -24.37 -18.86 21.28
C LYS A 22 -24.13 -18.85 19.77
N ASP A 23 -24.64 -17.81 19.09
CA ASP A 23 -24.21 -17.49 17.74
C ASP A 23 -22.69 -17.25 17.81
N GLN A 24 -21.97 -18.30 17.52
CA GLN A 24 -20.56 -18.19 17.16
C GLN A 24 -20.50 -17.67 15.74
N ASN A 25 -20.79 -16.38 15.56
CA ASN A 25 -20.15 -15.63 14.49
C ASN A 25 -18.68 -15.55 14.90
N GLU A 26 -17.97 -16.61 14.65
CA GLU A 26 -16.52 -16.58 14.57
C GLU A 26 -16.22 -15.63 13.40
N VAL A 27 -16.05 -14.36 13.72
CA VAL A 27 -15.42 -13.40 12.80
C VAL A 27 -14.06 -14.00 12.55
N GLU A 28 -13.92 -14.65 11.41
CA GLU A 28 -12.64 -15.13 10.91
C GLU A 28 -11.70 -13.93 10.97
N SER A 29 -10.80 -13.94 11.93
CA SER A 29 -9.76 -12.94 12.07
C SER A 29 -9.07 -12.87 10.72
N PRO A 30 -8.91 -11.68 10.10
CA PRO A 30 -8.18 -11.58 8.85
C PRO A 30 -6.87 -12.34 9.02
N GLN A 31 -6.63 -13.31 8.16
CA GLN A 31 -5.41 -14.09 8.16
C GLN A 31 -4.27 -13.07 8.07
N GLU A 32 -3.48 -12.92 9.12
CA GLU A 32 -2.32 -12.04 9.14
C GLU A 32 -1.41 -12.55 8.03
N SER A 33 -1.48 -11.87 6.88
CA SER A 33 -0.52 -12.13 5.81
C SER A 33 0.85 -11.71 6.32
N GLU A 34 1.76 -12.64 6.40
CA GLU A 34 3.13 -12.40 6.83
C GLU A 34 3.82 -11.57 5.74
N PHE A 35 3.87 -10.25 5.96
CA PHE A 35 4.61 -9.36 5.09
C PHE A 35 6.07 -9.31 5.55
N SER A 36 6.98 -9.45 4.62
CA SER A 36 8.39 -9.15 4.84
C SER A 36 8.75 -7.88 4.07
N ALA A 37 9.50 -6.99 4.71
CA ALA A 37 10.05 -5.81 4.09
C ALA A 37 11.55 -6.01 3.88
N GLU A 38 12.03 -5.70 2.68
CA GLU A 38 13.44 -5.75 2.33
C GLU A 38 13.90 -4.34 1.93
N LEU A 39 15.08 -3.94 2.42
CA LEU A 39 15.69 -2.69 2.04
C LEU A 39 16.31 -2.81 0.65
N VAL A 40 15.80 -2.05 -0.31
CA VAL A 40 16.22 -2.09 -1.71
C VAL A 40 17.30 -1.05 -2.00
N VAL A 41 17.18 0.16 -1.42
CA VAL A 41 18.11 1.27 -1.63
C VAL A 41 18.13 2.20 -0.42
N GLU A 42 19.30 2.73 -0.10
CA GLU A 42 19.51 3.72 0.97
C GLU A 42 19.83 5.11 0.38
N ASP A 43 19.87 6.11 1.25
CA ASP A 43 20.32 7.48 0.94
C ASP A 43 19.56 8.15 -0.21
N LEU A 44 18.25 7.96 -0.26
CA LEU A 44 17.35 8.79 -1.03
C LEU A 44 16.88 9.98 -0.18
N GLN A 45 16.74 11.15 -0.80
CA GLN A 45 16.34 12.37 -0.09
C GLN A 45 14.82 12.45 0.06
N ILE A 46 14.13 12.71 -1.04
CA ILE A 46 12.67 12.76 -1.09
C ILE A 46 12.22 12.02 -2.35
N PRO A 47 12.23 10.67 -2.34
CA PRO A 47 11.75 9.90 -3.46
C PRO A 47 10.24 10.12 -3.63
N TRP A 48 9.81 10.40 -4.85
CA TRP A 48 8.42 10.73 -5.15
C TRP A 48 7.75 9.69 -6.02
N GLY A 49 8.36 9.32 -7.14
CA GLY A 49 7.87 8.31 -8.06
C GLY A 49 8.93 7.27 -8.39
N MET A 50 8.50 6.11 -8.86
CA MET A 50 9.38 5.06 -9.33
C MET A 50 8.72 4.21 -10.40
N VAL A 51 9.52 3.69 -11.33
CA VAL A 51 9.05 2.80 -12.39
C VAL A 51 10.11 1.72 -12.69
N PHE A 52 9.66 0.48 -12.81
CA PHE A 52 10.52 -0.62 -13.22
C PHE A 52 10.75 -0.61 -14.73
N LEU A 53 12.00 -0.74 -15.13
CA LEU A 53 12.38 -0.96 -16.51
C LEU A 53 12.20 -2.43 -16.91
N PRO A 54 12.12 -2.76 -18.21
CA PRO A 54 11.97 -4.14 -18.67
C PRO A 54 13.07 -5.11 -18.27
N ASP A 55 14.21 -4.60 -17.85
CA ASP A 55 15.36 -5.37 -17.35
C ASP A 55 15.41 -5.45 -15.81
N GLU A 56 14.27 -5.17 -15.16
CA GLU A 56 14.09 -5.18 -13.70
C GLU A 56 14.89 -4.10 -12.94
N SER A 57 15.63 -3.24 -13.62
CA SER A 57 16.19 -2.05 -13.00
C SER A 57 15.10 -1.03 -12.68
N LEU A 58 15.37 -0.11 -11.76
CA LEU A 58 14.39 0.82 -11.23
C LEU A 58 14.83 2.26 -11.50
N LEU A 59 13.95 3.07 -12.10
CA LEU A 59 14.10 4.52 -12.12
C LEU A 59 13.34 5.12 -10.94
N ILE A 60 13.99 6.02 -10.23
CA ILE A 60 13.44 6.70 -9.06
C ILE A 60 13.57 8.21 -9.29
N SER A 61 12.48 8.95 -9.15
CA SER A 61 12.51 10.41 -9.15
C SER A 61 12.66 10.94 -7.74
N GLU A 62 13.52 11.90 -7.55
CA GLU A 62 13.60 12.69 -6.34
C GLU A 62 13.00 14.07 -6.57
N LYS A 63 12.31 14.58 -5.57
CA LYS A 63 11.65 15.88 -5.63
C LYS A 63 12.60 17.01 -6.06
N SER A 64 13.88 16.93 -5.74
CA SER A 64 14.92 17.87 -6.13
C SER A 64 15.09 18.03 -7.64
N GLY A 65 14.68 17.05 -8.44
CA GLY A 65 14.86 16.99 -9.88
C GLY A 65 15.77 15.86 -10.33
N ASP A 66 16.35 15.13 -9.40
CA ASP A 66 17.24 14.04 -9.72
C ASP A 66 16.45 12.80 -10.15
N VAL A 67 16.93 12.10 -11.17
CA VAL A 67 16.44 10.78 -11.57
C VAL A 67 17.57 9.78 -11.36
N ILE A 68 17.32 8.77 -10.56
CA ILE A 68 18.28 7.76 -10.17
C ILE A 68 17.92 6.44 -10.84
N LEU A 69 18.86 5.85 -11.58
CA LEU A 69 18.79 4.47 -12.03
C LEU A 69 19.42 3.58 -10.97
N LEU A 70 18.63 2.66 -10.42
CA LEU A 70 19.10 1.59 -9.56
C LEU A 70 19.19 0.30 -10.37
N LYS A 71 20.40 -0.23 -10.54
CA LYS A 71 20.64 -1.48 -11.25
C LYS A 71 21.70 -2.29 -10.54
N ASP A 72 21.43 -3.55 -10.28
CA ASP A 72 22.35 -4.48 -9.58
C ASP A 72 22.90 -3.89 -8.27
N GLY A 73 22.05 -3.18 -7.52
CA GLY A 73 22.42 -2.52 -6.27
C GLY A 73 23.24 -1.23 -6.42
N ASN A 74 23.53 -0.79 -7.64
CA ASN A 74 24.29 0.42 -7.92
C ASN A 74 23.36 1.57 -8.31
N LYS A 75 23.57 2.74 -7.70
CA LYS A 75 22.90 4.00 -8.06
C LYS A 75 23.67 4.75 -9.12
N THR A 76 22.98 5.20 -10.16
CA THR A 76 23.52 6.08 -11.19
C THR A 76 22.57 7.21 -11.45
N GLU A 77 23.02 8.44 -11.36
CA GLU A 77 22.21 9.62 -11.68
C GLU A 77 22.06 9.77 -13.20
N ILE A 78 20.82 9.97 -13.65
CA ILE A 78 20.52 10.21 -15.07
C ILE A 78 20.74 11.69 -15.38
N GLN A 79 21.56 11.95 -16.36
CA GLN A 79 21.88 13.30 -16.79
C GLN A 79 20.89 13.82 -17.84
N GLY A 80 20.73 15.15 -17.91
CA GLY A 80 19.89 15.83 -18.91
C GLY A 80 18.41 15.92 -18.52
N VAL A 81 18.10 15.69 -17.25
CA VAL A 81 16.77 15.98 -16.68
C VAL A 81 16.53 17.49 -16.70
N PRO A 82 15.32 17.97 -17.06
CA PRO A 82 15.01 19.40 -17.01
C PRO A 82 15.15 19.97 -15.60
N GLU A 83 15.48 21.26 -15.53
CA GLU A 83 15.44 21.99 -14.25
C GLU A 83 14.00 22.06 -13.74
N VAL A 84 13.80 21.77 -12.47
CA VAL A 84 12.48 21.72 -11.84
C VAL A 84 12.31 22.84 -10.79
N TYR A 85 11.07 23.31 -10.64
CA TYR A 85 10.73 24.30 -9.64
C TYR A 85 10.36 23.64 -8.31
N VAL A 86 11.29 23.67 -7.36
CA VAL A 86 11.12 23.03 -6.05
C VAL A 86 10.55 24.02 -5.05
N ARG A 87 9.23 24.00 -4.85
CA ARG A 87 8.56 24.81 -3.84
C ARG A 87 7.30 24.13 -3.32
N GLY A 88 7.12 24.08 -2.00
CA GLY A 88 5.98 23.43 -1.39
C GLY A 88 5.90 21.95 -1.81
N GLN A 89 4.86 21.58 -2.54
CA GLN A 89 4.71 20.23 -3.11
C GLN A 89 5.29 20.10 -4.53
N GLY A 90 5.71 21.21 -5.15
CA GLY A 90 6.33 21.18 -6.48
C GLY A 90 7.75 20.64 -6.47
N GLY A 91 8.17 20.15 -7.61
CA GLY A 91 9.46 19.50 -7.90
C GLY A 91 9.32 18.51 -9.03
N LEU A 92 10.22 17.56 -9.15
CA LEU A 92 10.00 16.38 -9.98
C LEU A 92 9.04 15.44 -9.24
N LEU A 93 8.04 14.96 -9.95
CA LEU A 93 6.96 14.16 -9.37
C LEU A 93 7.06 12.72 -9.87
N ASP A 94 6.27 12.35 -10.85
CA ASP A 94 6.11 10.97 -11.26
C ASP A 94 6.86 10.63 -12.55
N LEU A 95 7.13 9.35 -12.72
CA LEU A 95 7.77 8.76 -13.89
C LEU A 95 6.87 7.66 -14.46
N GLU A 96 6.73 7.62 -15.79
CA GLU A 96 5.98 6.57 -16.49
C GLU A 96 6.69 6.19 -17.78
N LEU A 97 6.77 4.90 -18.10
CA LEU A 97 7.34 4.43 -19.34
C LEU A 97 6.35 4.60 -20.49
N HIS A 98 6.85 5.01 -21.62
CA HIS A 98 6.04 4.95 -22.86
C HIS A 98 5.64 3.49 -23.14
N PRO A 99 4.40 3.21 -23.62
CA PRO A 99 3.96 1.84 -23.92
C PRO A 99 4.92 1.05 -24.84
N ASN A 100 5.62 1.75 -25.75
CA ASN A 100 6.63 1.15 -26.61
C ASN A 100 8.06 1.44 -26.14
N PHE A 101 8.28 1.49 -24.83
CA PHE A 101 9.61 1.79 -24.24
C PHE A 101 10.71 0.87 -24.76
N ALA A 102 10.39 -0.41 -25.01
CA ALA A 102 11.37 -1.35 -25.57
C ALA A 102 12.01 -0.86 -26.88
N GLU A 103 11.26 -0.08 -27.68
CA GLU A 103 11.70 0.43 -28.98
C GLU A 103 12.27 1.85 -28.90
N ASN A 104 11.55 2.74 -28.18
CA ASN A 104 11.86 4.18 -28.23
C ASN A 104 12.63 4.72 -27.03
N LYS A 105 12.66 3.97 -25.91
CA LYS A 105 13.30 4.35 -24.65
C LYS A 105 12.76 5.65 -24.03
N TRP A 106 11.51 6.01 -24.33
CA TRP A 106 10.90 7.22 -23.79
C TRP A 106 10.35 6.99 -22.39
N VAL A 107 10.66 7.94 -21.51
CA VAL A 107 10.11 8.05 -20.16
C VAL A 107 9.37 9.39 -20.11
N TYR A 108 8.12 9.35 -19.71
CA TYR A 108 7.37 10.54 -19.34
C TYR A 108 7.67 10.93 -17.92
N MET A 109 7.80 12.23 -17.68
CA MET A 109 7.93 12.73 -16.32
C MET A 109 7.03 13.94 -16.11
N SER A 110 6.43 14.03 -14.94
CA SER A 110 5.67 15.18 -14.50
C SER A 110 6.51 16.00 -13.50
N TYR A 111 6.56 17.29 -13.70
CA TYR A 111 7.34 18.17 -12.82
C TYR A 111 6.79 19.58 -12.80
N ALA A 112 7.09 20.32 -11.73
CA ALA A 112 6.80 21.74 -11.65
C ALA A 112 7.89 22.55 -12.37
N SER A 113 7.47 23.57 -13.14
CA SER A 113 8.36 24.47 -13.87
C SER A 113 8.10 25.93 -13.46
N GLU A 114 9.10 26.79 -13.56
CA GLU A 114 8.93 28.24 -13.47
C GLU A 114 8.39 28.85 -14.79
N GLU A 115 8.45 28.09 -15.87
CA GLU A 115 7.98 28.53 -17.18
C GLU A 115 6.46 28.46 -17.26
N GLY A 116 5.80 29.59 -17.51
CA GLY A 116 4.36 29.65 -17.63
C GLY A 116 3.83 31.08 -17.70
N PRO A 117 2.54 31.27 -17.98
CA PRO A 117 1.94 32.60 -18.15
C PRO A 117 1.81 33.38 -16.82
N GLU A 118 1.91 32.72 -15.69
CA GLU A 118 1.78 33.30 -14.37
C GLU A 118 3.07 33.13 -13.56
N LYS A 119 3.31 34.04 -12.60
CA LYS A 119 4.45 33.92 -11.70
C LYS A 119 4.16 32.86 -10.63
N GLY A 120 4.97 31.85 -10.58
CA GLY A 120 4.87 30.71 -9.68
C GLY A 120 4.93 29.43 -10.45
N GLY A 121 5.40 28.34 -9.89
CA GLY A 121 5.59 27.09 -10.59
C GLY A 121 4.29 26.53 -11.19
N HIS A 122 4.43 25.88 -12.34
CA HIS A 122 3.39 25.15 -13.06
C HIS A 122 3.77 23.68 -13.15
N THR A 123 2.77 22.82 -13.31
CA THR A 123 2.93 21.37 -13.55
C THR A 123 2.37 21.01 -14.90
#